data_9210029115b9d49c710e4093cfd6d3c3
#
_entry.id   9210029115b9d49c710e4093cfd6d3c3
#
_cell.length_a   1.000
_cell.length_b   1.000
_cell.length_c   1.000
_cell.angle_alpha   90.00
_cell.angle_beta   90.00
_cell.angle_gamma   90.00
#
_symmetry.space_group_name_H-M   'P 1'
#
loop_
_entity.id
_entity.type
_entity.pdbx_description
1 polymer ?
#
loop_
_entity_poly.entity_id
_entity_poly.type
_entity_poly.pdbx_seq_one_letter_code
_entity_poly.pdbx_strand_id
1 'polypeptide(L)'
;MPWLFSYGTLQQEAVQLSTFGRRLAGQADELVGFEPSRLTIEDPDFVATSGTADHAIVTFNGRADSRVRGMVFELSDRELTQADQYEPAGYARIATVLASGKHAWVYAAVGRSAP
;
A
#
# COMPACT_ATOMS: atom_id res chain seq x y z
N MET A 1 -6.19 -14.47 -8.27
CA MET A 1 -5.47 -13.19 -8.38
C MET A 1 -5.43 -12.52 -7.02
N PRO A 2 -4.26 -12.08 -6.56
CA PRO A 2 -4.17 -11.40 -5.27
C PRO A 2 -4.81 -10.01 -5.31
N TRP A 3 -5.14 -9.50 -4.13
CA TRP A 3 -5.62 -8.13 -3.93
C TRP A 3 -4.58 -7.35 -3.17
N LEU A 4 -4.38 -6.09 -3.55
CA LEU A 4 -3.48 -5.15 -2.88
C LEU A 4 -4.25 -3.89 -2.49
N PHE A 5 -4.24 -3.58 -1.19
CA PHE A 5 -4.80 -2.33 -0.69
C PHE A 5 -3.73 -1.25 -0.69
N SER A 6 -4.04 -0.11 -1.26
CA SER A 6 -3.14 1.06 -1.26
C SER A 6 -3.83 2.26 -0.63
N TYR A 7 -3.12 2.90 0.28
CA TYR A 7 -3.50 4.17 0.90
C TYR A 7 -2.60 5.31 0.45
N GLY A 8 -1.67 5.05 -0.45
CA GLY A 8 -0.63 6.00 -0.87
C GLY A 8 -0.50 6.12 -2.38
N THR A 9 0.73 6.28 -2.84
CA THR A 9 1.03 6.68 -4.23
C THR A 9 0.67 5.63 -5.28
N LEU A 10 0.55 4.35 -4.93
CA LEU A 10 0.10 3.32 -5.87
C LEU A 10 -1.34 3.53 -6.35
N GLN A 11 -2.11 4.43 -5.72
CA GLN A 11 -3.43 4.84 -6.21
C GLN A 11 -3.35 5.79 -7.41
N GLN A 12 -2.18 6.39 -7.66
CA GLN A 12 -2.00 7.37 -8.72
C GLN A 12 -1.79 6.67 -10.06
N GLU A 13 -2.47 7.15 -11.10
CA GLU A 13 -2.36 6.59 -12.45
C GLU A 13 -0.92 6.59 -12.95
N ALA A 14 -0.19 7.69 -12.77
CA ALA A 14 1.19 7.80 -13.26
C ALA A 14 2.10 6.75 -12.60
N VAL A 15 1.90 6.47 -11.31
CA VAL A 15 2.66 5.46 -10.58
C VAL A 15 2.29 4.06 -11.08
N GLN A 16 1.01 3.80 -11.32
CA GLN A 16 0.56 2.51 -11.85
C GLN A 16 1.14 2.23 -13.24
N LEU A 17 1.12 3.22 -14.11
CA LEU A 17 1.68 3.08 -15.46
C LEU A 17 3.19 2.84 -15.41
N SER A 18 3.91 3.58 -14.56
CA SER A 18 5.35 3.41 -14.41
C SER A 18 5.73 2.05 -13.80
N THR A 19 4.95 1.56 -12.86
CA THR A 19 5.26 0.34 -12.09
C THR A 19 4.78 -0.91 -12.81
N PHE A 20 3.56 -0.90 -13.35
CA PHE A 20 2.89 -2.07 -13.92
C PHE A 20 2.69 -2.00 -15.43
N GLY A 21 2.88 -0.85 -16.05
CA GLY A 21 2.61 -0.65 -17.47
C GLY A 21 1.13 -0.56 -17.81
N ARG A 22 0.24 -0.45 -16.81
CA ARG A 22 -1.20 -0.32 -17.00
C ARG A 22 -1.85 0.34 -15.80
N ARG A 23 -3.08 0.82 -15.99
CA ARG A 23 -3.92 1.24 -14.87
C ARG A 23 -4.59 0.02 -14.25
N LEU A 24 -4.70 0.03 -12.93
CA LEU A 24 -5.32 -1.05 -12.19
C LEU A 24 -6.80 -0.77 -11.98
N ALA A 25 -7.62 -1.81 -12.08
CA ALA A 25 -9.01 -1.74 -11.68
C ALA A 25 -9.10 -1.89 -10.17
N GLY A 26 -9.82 -0.99 -9.50
CA GLY A 26 -9.89 -0.98 -8.05
C GLY A 26 -11.24 -0.55 -7.52
N GLN A 27 -11.40 -0.72 -6.21
CA GLN A 27 -12.60 -0.36 -5.46
C GLN A 27 -12.18 0.37 -4.19
N ALA A 28 -12.99 1.33 -3.77
CA ALA A 28 -12.79 1.97 -2.47
C ALA A 28 -12.99 0.94 -1.36
N ASP A 29 -12.11 0.98 -0.35
CA ASP A 29 -12.18 0.11 0.81
C ASP A 29 -11.49 0.79 1.99
N GLU A 30 -11.46 0.12 3.13
CA GLU A 30 -10.81 0.63 4.33
C GLU A 30 -9.96 -0.43 4.99
N LEU A 31 -8.79 -0.02 5.44
CA LEU A 31 -7.89 -0.83 6.27
C LEU A 31 -8.32 -0.67 7.73
N VAL A 32 -8.51 -1.77 8.43
CA VAL A 32 -8.98 -1.78 9.83
C VAL A 32 -7.86 -2.25 10.75
N GLY A 33 -7.70 -1.59 11.88
CA GLY A 33 -6.69 -1.96 12.87
C GLY A 33 -5.34 -1.33 12.62
N PHE A 34 -5.28 -0.27 11.82
CA PHE A 34 -4.05 0.44 11.49
C PHE A 34 -4.26 1.94 11.67
N GLU A 35 -3.18 2.63 12.03
CA GLU A 35 -3.16 4.09 12.10
C GLU A 35 -2.13 4.67 11.16
N PRO A 36 -2.41 5.81 10.52
CA PRO A 36 -1.47 6.44 9.60
C PRO A 36 -0.46 7.31 10.32
N SER A 37 0.74 7.41 9.74
CA SER A 37 1.74 8.41 10.10
C SER A 37 2.47 8.85 8.85
N ARG A 38 3.44 9.76 8.99
CA ARG A 38 4.21 10.28 7.87
C ARG A 38 5.64 9.75 7.91
N LEU A 39 6.18 9.51 6.72
CA LEU A 39 7.55 9.07 6.54
C LEU A 39 8.15 9.84 5.38
N THR A 40 9.36 10.39 5.58
CA THR A 40 10.13 11.02 4.50
C THR A 40 11.01 9.97 3.83
N ILE A 41 10.87 9.82 2.52
CA ILE A 41 11.64 8.87 1.72
C ILE A 41 12.73 9.64 1.00
N GLU A 42 13.99 9.22 1.17
CA GLU A 42 15.14 9.90 0.59
C GLU A 42 15.67 9.21 -0.67
N ASP A 43 15.16 8.04 -1.03
CA ASP A 43 15.55 7.33 -2.24
C ASP A 43 15.17 8.16 -3.47
N PRO A 44 16.16 8.67 -4.27
CA PRO A 44 15.86 9.55 -5.39
C PRO A 44 15.05 8.88 -6.49
N ASP A 45 15.21 7.58 -6.73
CA ASP A 45 14.43 6.85 -7.73
C ASP A 45 12.97 6.77 -7.33
N PHE A 46 12.71 6.50 -6.06
CA PHE A 46 11.34 6.47 -5.54
C PHE A 46 10.69 7.85 -5.60
N VAL A 47 11.40 8.89 -5.19
CA VAL A 47 10.90 10.27 -5.23
C VAL A 47 10.60 10.69 -6.66
N ALA A 48 11.46 10.34 -7.62
CA ALA A 48 11.25 10.66 -9.03
C ALA A 48 9.98 9.99 -9.58
N THR A 49 9.71 8.75 -9.20
CA THR A 49 8.52 8.01 -9.66
C THR A 49 7.25 8.51 -8.98
N SER A 50 7.28 8.71 -7.67
CA SER A 50 6.10 9.09 -6.90
C SER A 50 5.79 10.58 -6.91
N GLY A 51 6.79 11.42 -7.21
CA GLY A 51 6.66 12.87 -7.26
C GLY A 51 6.75 13.57 -5.91
N THR A 52 6.99 12.86 -4.82
CA THR A 52 7.11 13.45 -3.48
C THR A 52 8.00 12.61 -2.58
N ALA A 53 8.67 13.27 -1.63
CA ALA A 53 9.45 12.61 -0.60
C ALA A 53 8.62 12.28 0.63
N ASP A 54 7.49 12.97 0.85
CA ASP A 54 6.63 12.74 2.01
C ASP A 54 5.55 11.71 1.68
N HIS A 55 5.52 10.62 2.46
CA HIS A 55 4.60 9.51 2.23
C HIS A 55 3.88 9.11 3.51
N ALA A 56 2.67 8.62 3.34
CA ALA A 56 1.94 7.98 4.43
C ALA A 56 2.53 6.59 4.69
N ILE A 57 2.54 6.19 5.94
CA ILE A 57 2.86 4.84 6.36
C ILE A 57 1.86 4.43 7.44
N VAL A 58 1.47 3.16 7.47
CA VAL A 58 0.52 2.68 8.46
C VAL A 58 1.20 1.72 9.43
N THR A 59 0.73 1.75 10.68
CA THR A 59 1.21 0.87 11.75
C THR A 59 0.01 0.13 12.32
N PHE A 60 0.15 -1.19 12.48
CA PHE A 60 -0.90 -2.01 13.08
C PHE A 60 -1.05 -1.67 14.57
N ASN A 61 -2.28 -1.38 15.00
CA ASN A 61 -2.61 -1.14 16.40
C ASN A 61 -3.71 -2.07 16.93
N GLY A 62 -4.32 -2.87 16.06
CA GLY A 62 -5.35 -3.84 16.43
C GLY A 62 -6.68 -3.26 16.87
N ARG A 63 -6.89 -1.94 16.73
CA ARG A 63 -8.11 -1.28 17.19
C ARG A 63 -9.18 -1.31 16.09
N ALA A 64 -10.36 -1.78 16.42
CA ALA A 64 -11.44 -1.88 15.45
C ALA A 64 -11.94 -0.52 14.95
N ASP A 65 -11.71 0.55 15.70
CA ASP A 65 -12.11 1.91 15.36
C ASP A 65 -11.01 2.68 14.59
N SER A 66 -9.84 2.10 14.42
CA SER A 66 -8.75 2.69 13.63
C SER A 66 -8.90 2.24 12.17
N ARG A 67 -9.16 3.19 11.27
CA ARG A 67 -9.39 2.90 9.86
C ARG A 67 -8.60 3.85 8.96
N VAL A 68 -8.14 3.31 7.83
CA VAL A 68 -7.43 4.09 6.82
C VAL A 68 -8.13 3.86 5.48
N ARG A 69 -8.58 4.94 4.85
CA ARG A 69 -9.26 4.88 3.55
C ARG A 69 -8.24 4.68 2.43
N GLY A 70 -8.66 3.96 1.41
CA GLY A 70 -7.85 3.76 0.22
C GLY A 70 -8.59 3.00 -0.85
N MET A 71 -7.81 2.30 -1.69
CA MET A 71 -8.34 1.52 -2.80
C MET A 71 -7.74 0.12 -2.75
N VAL A 72 -8.57 -0.88 -3.06
CA VAL A 72 -8.09 -2.25 -3.23
C VAL A 72 -8.08 -2.59 -4.71
N PHE A 73 -6.97 -3.17 -5.19
CA PHE A 73 -6.75 -3.48 -6.60
C PHE A 73 -6.46 -4.98 -6.77
N GLU A 74 -6.99 -5.55 -7.83
CA GLU A 74 -6.65 -6.93 -8.20
C GLU A 74 -5.40 -6.90 -9.09
N LEU A 75 -4.41 -7.73 -8.72
CA LEU A 75 -3.13 -7.82 -9.40
C LEU A 75 -2.84 -9.25 -9.82
N SER A 76 -1.93 -9.43 -10.78
CA SER A 76 -1.27 -10.72 -10.99
C SER A 76 -0.17 -10.92 -9.96
N ASP A 77 0.31 -12.17 -9.81
CA ASP A 77 1.44 -12.46 -8.92
C ASP A 77 2.70 -11.71 -9.37
N ARG A 78 2.90 -11.59 -10.67
CA ARG A 78 4.01 -10.82 -11.23
C ARG A 78 3.92 -9.35 -10.86
N GLU A 79 2.72 -8.77 -10.95
CA GLU A 79 2.50 -7.37 -10.58
C GLU A 79 2.72 -7.13 -9.09
N LEU A 80 2.35 -8.10 -8.26
CA LEU A 80 2.62 -8.00 -6.82
C LEU A 80 4.13 -7.96 -6.54
N THR A 81 4.92 -8.75 -7.27
CA THR A 81 6.38 -8.69 -7.19
C THR A 81 6.91 -7.33 -7.65
N GLN A 82 6.33 -6.75 -8.71
CA GLN A 82 6.69 -5.41 -9.16
C GLN A 82 6.36 -4.34 -8.11
N ALA A 83 5.24 -4.49 -7.40
CA ALA A 83 4.89 -3.59 -6.30
C ALA A 83 5.91 -3.70 -5.15
N ASP A 84 6.36 -4.92 -4.82
CA ASP A 84 7.40 -5.12 -3.82
C ASP A 84 8.70 -4.37 -4.19
N GLN A 85 9.04 -4.35 -5.47
CA GLN A 85 10.23 -3.65 -5.95
C GLN A 85 10.08 -2.13 -5.93
N TYR A 86 8.85 -1.63 -6.11
CA TYR A 86 8.56 -0.20 -6.03
C TYR A 86 8.66 0.32 -4.60
N GLU A 87 8.17 -0.44 -3.63
CA GLU A 87 8.09 0.03 -2.25
C GLU A 87 9.50 0.18 -1.65
N PRO A 88 9.78 1.33 -1.00
CA PRO A 88 11.10 1.57 -0.44
C PRO A 88 11.34 0.81 0.87
N ALA A 89 12.58 0.86 1.35
CA ALA A 89 12.93 0.37 2.69
C ALA A 89 12.06 1.06 3.74
N GLY A 90 11.69 0.34 4.79
CA GLY A 90 10.79 0.84 5.82
C GLY A 90 9.37 0.29 5.70
N TYR A 91 9.02 -0.30 4.55
CA TYR A 91 7.73 -0.94 4.32
C TYR A 91 7.89 -2.45 4.21
N ALA A 92 6.91 -3.18 4.74
CA ALA A 92 6.82 -4.62 4.58
C ALA A 92 5.41 -4.99 4.12
N ARG A 93 5.30 -5.94 3.20
CA ARG A 93 4.01 -6.42 2.72
C ARG A 93 3.47 -7.47 3.69
N ILE A 94 2.28 -7.20 4.23
CA ILE A 94 1.61 -8.11 5.17
C ILE A 94 0.19 -8.39 4.70
N ALA A 95 -0.35 -9.54 5.13
CA ALA A 95 -1.73 -9.92 4.83
C ALA A 95 -2.67 -9.33 5.87
N THR A 96 -3.85 -8.90 5.42
CA THR A 96 -4.87 -8.36 6.31
C THR A 96 -6.26 -8.62 5.74
N VAL A 97 -7.30 -8.32 6.53
CA VAL A 97 -8.69 -8.36 6.11
C VAL A 97 -9.24 -6.93 6.15
N LEU A 98 -9.78 -6.47 5.03
CA LEU A 98 -10.31 -5.12 4.89
C LEU A 98 -11.71 -5.02 5.48
N ALA A 99 -12.22 -3.78 5.60
CA ALA A 99 -13.57 -3.53 6.12
C ALA A 99 -14.65 -4.26 5.33
N SER A 100 -14.46 -4.44 4.02
CA SER A 100 -15.37 -5.20 3.15
C SER A 100 -15.35 -6.71 3.41
N GLY A 101 -14.41 -7.21 4.19
CA GLY A 101 -14.18 -8.65 4.39
C GLY A 101 -13.20 -9.25 3.39
N LYS A 102 -12.70 -8.46 2.44
CA LYS A 102 -11.76 -8.93 1.43
C LYS A 102 -10.38 -9.16 2.03
N HIS A 103 -9.77 -10.31 1.73
CA HIS A 103 -8.40 -10.60 2.10
C HIS A 103 -7.46 -9.91 1.12
N ALA A 104 -6.52 -9.12 1.64
CA ALA A 104 -5.63 -8.31 0.80
C ALA A 104 -4.24 -8.20 1.42
N TRP A 105 -3.28 -7.84 0.58
CA TRP A 105 -1.94 -7.42 1.00
C TRP A 105 -1.95 -5.91 1.23
N VAL A 106 -1.11 -5.46 2.15
CA VAL A 106 -0.88 -4.03 2.39
C VAL A 106 0.59 -3.82 2.79
N TYR A 107 1.15 -2.69 2.39
CA TYR A 107 2.50 -2.31 2.83
C TYR A 107 2.39 -1.48 4.09
N ALA A 108 3.06 -1.93 5.15
CA ALA A 108 3.01 -1.32 6.47
C ALA A 108 4.41 -1.12 7.05
N ALA A 109 4.51 -0.43 8.16
CA ALA A 109 5.79 -0.16 8.81
C ALA A 109 6.51 -1.45 9.20
N VAL A 110 7.80 -1.53 8.88
CA VAL A 110 8.66 -2.67 9.24
C VAL A 110 8.87 -2.71 10.74
N GLY A 111 8.97 -3.93 11.30
CA GLY A 111 9.26 -4.13 12.72
C GLY A 111 8.06 -4.07 13.64
N ARG A 112 6.85 -3.92 13.09
CA ARG A 112 5.61 -3.96 13.86
C ARG A 112 4.93 -5.31 13.71
N SER A 113 4.20 -5.71 14.74
CA SER A 113 3.43 -6.95 14.68
C SER A 113 2.34 -6.84 13.62
N ALA A 114 2.21 -7.90 12.82
CA ALA A 114 1.13 -8.01 11.87
C ALA A 114 -0.14 -8.52 12.55
N PRO A 115 -1.31 -8.24 11.97
CA PRO A 115 -2.55 -8.82 12.45
C PRO A 115 -2.53 -10.34 12.32
#